data_22ce6ab651510b74ac645b224e5a8d02
#
_entry.id   22ce6ab651510b74ac645b224e5a8d02
#
_cell.length_a   1.000
_cell.length_b   1.000
_cell.length_c   1.000
_cell.angle_alpha   90.00
_cell.angle_beta   90.00
_cell.angle_gamma   90.00
#
_symmetry.space_group_name_H-M   'P 1'
#
loop_
_entity.id
_entity.type
_entity.pdbx_description
1 polymer ?
#
loop_
_entity_poly.entity_id
_entity_poly.type
_entity_poly.pdbx_seq_one_letter_code
_entity_poly.pdbx_strand_id
1 'polypeptide(L)'
;MFEIGAAGSGARRIGLRGSVAVMTLLGLSGGAAHAQSSVTLYGSLDGGLRNVVGGTKGGGAALTMASNGVYKSNRWGFLGIEDLGGGYYVRFNLEAGYILSTGANSSTTNQEFQRTSTVGLGGPFGQVNIGHQFTLQHRLIKDFEPFDLHYLGITEAAAISGGTSGRDDNAIHYHGDFGPWTARAVYAPGGVAGSLASGTMLAGGVNYHTKMFKFGAGYTHRSNPFSATSNTFFANDQYTAGGAVTIGPVELMSGYSLATQSVPSTVHSKTRNQYLWGGFRYQALPDFNVTGAYYDNKNATNGVDGRKDVAILGISYALSKSTELYADIDYTHFTGGYVTNATLNPSGHDKQTGISFGMNHFF
;
A
#
# COMPACT_ATOMS: atom_id res chain seq x y z
N MET A 1 -71.55 -0.37 33.94
CA MET A 1 -72.65 -1.22 34.40
C MET A 1 -71.96 -2.57 34.74
N PHE A 2 -71.91 -2.83 36.09
CA PHE A 2 -71.82 -4.12 36.79
C PHE A 2 -70.77 -5.16 36.28
N GLU A 3 -69.98 -5.74 37.08
CA GLU A 3 -69.63 -6.07 38.46
C GLU A 3 -69.04 -7.46 38.48
N ILE A 4 -67.86 -7.57 39.09
CA ILE A 4 -67.48 -8.45 40.21
C ILE A 4 -67.73 -9.97 40.02
N GLY A 5 -66.65 -10.71 40.22
CA GLY A 5 -66.67 -12.13 40.55
C GLY A 5 -65.31 -12.62 41.05
N ALA A 6 -65.15 -12.61 42.34
CA ALA A 6 -63.95 -13.09 43.08
C ALA A 6 -64.08 -14.57 43.44
N ALA A 7 -62.97 -15.15 43.82
CA ALA A 7 -62.64 -16.34 44.65
C ALA A 7 -61.88 -17.43 43.83
N GLY A 8 -60.87 -18.03 44.35
CA GLY A 8 -60.25 -18.13 45.64
C GLY A 8 -59.10 -19.16 45.61
N SER A 9 -58.14 -18.91 46.45
CA SER A 9 -57.26 -19.79 47.21
C SER A 9 -56.58 -21.00 46.57
N GLY A 10 -55.28 -21.00 46.74
CA GLY A 10 -54.44 -22.18 46.55
C GLY A 10 -52.94 -21.88 46.77
N ALA A 11 -52.56 -21.48 47.97
CA ALA A 11 -51.15 -21.30 48.34
C ALA A 11 -50.46 -22.66 48.41
N ARG A 12 -49.51 -22.90 47.52
CA ARG A 12 -48.42 -23.85 47.77
C ARG A 12 -47.13 -23.13 47.76
N ARG A 13 -46.59 -22.89 48.95
CA ARG A 13 -45.20 -22.47 49.18
C ARG A 13 -44.27 -23.62 48.82
N ILE A 14 -43.59 -23.52 47.73
CA ILE A 14 -42.39 -24.32 47.47
C ILE A 14 -41.22 -23.41 47.84
N GLY A 15 -40.60 -23.75 48.97
CA GLY A 15 -39.39 -23.10 49.41
C GLY A 15 -38.22 -23.43 48.52
N LEU A 16 -37.84 -22.49 47.69
CA LEU A 16 -36.58 -22.55 46.95
C LEU A 16 -35.49 -22.00 47.87
N ARG A 17 -34.75 -22.89 48.50
CA ARG A 17 -33.50 -22.53 49.18
C ARG A 17 -32.52 -22.08 48.10
N GLY A 18 -32.45 -20.79 47.84
CA GLY A 18 -31.44 -20.19 47.03
C GLY A 18 -30.10 -20.26 47.74
N SER A 19 -29.23 -21.13 47.32
CA SER A 19 -27.82 -21.08 47.64
C SER A 19 -27.25 -19.80 47.02
N VAL A 20 -27.03 -18.79 47.85
CA VAL A 20 -26.22 -17.61 47.50
C VAL A 20 -24.81 -18.13 47.38
N ALA A 21 -24.39 -18.40 46.15
CA ALA A 21 -22.98 -18.54 45.80
C ALA A 21 -22.35 -17.17 45.97
N VAL A 22 -21.71 -16.93 47.10
CA VAL A 22 -20.78 -15.82 47.30
C VAL A 22 -19.62 -16.11 46.35
N MET A 23 -19.66 -15.50 45.15
CA MET A 23 -18.53 -15.37 44.28
C MET A 23 -17.54 -14.44 44.99
N THR A 24 -16.60 -15.05 45.70
CA THR A 24 -15.41 -14.37 46.20
C THR A 24 -14.68 -13.85 45.00
N LEU A 25 -14.83 -12.55 44.68
CA LEU A 25 -13.92 -11.83 43.83
C LEU A 25 -12.57 -11.88 44.58
N LEU A 26 -11.77 -12.89 44.25
CA LEU A 26 -10.34 -12.84 44.48
C LEU A 26 -9.84 -11.63 43.69
N GLY A 27 -9.54 -10.56 44.42
CA GLY A 27 -8.85 -9.41 43.91
C GLY A 27 -7.55 -9.87 43.26
N LEU A 28 -7.57 -9.98 41.96
CA LEU A 28 -6.39 -9.90 41.16
C LEU A 28 -5.84 -8.48 41.36
N SER A 29 -5.08 -8.30 42.42
CA SER A 29 -4.06 -7.27 42.51
C SER A 29 -2.99 -7.65 41.50
N GLY A 30 -3.36 -7.68 40.20
CA GLY A 30 -2.43 -7.59 39.14
C GLY A 30 -1.72 -6.26 39.34
N GLY A 31 -0.43 -6.30 39.69
CA GLY A 31 0.41 -5.12 39.64
C GLY A 31 0.04 -4.37 38.35
N ALA A 32 -0.23 -3.08 38.47
CA ALA A 32 -0.43 -2.22 37.31
C ALA A 32 0.84 -2.36 36.49
N ALA A 33 0.84 -3.30 35.55
CA ALA A 33 1.76 -3.23 34.41
C ALA A 33 1.43 -1.87 33.80
N HIS A 34 2.30 -0.89 34.02
CA HIS A 34 2.22 0.37 33.34
C HIS A 34 2.43 0.01 31.87
N ALA A 35 1.34 -0.26 31.16
CA ALA A 35 1.32 -0.37 29.72
C ALA A 35 1.89 0.93 29.19
N GLN A 36 3.12 0.88 28.69
CA GLN A 36 3.80 2.06 28.20
C GLN A 36 3.21 2.39 26.83
N SER A 37 2.09 3.10 26.85
CA SER A 37 1.46 3.61 25.64
C SER A 37 2.33 4.73 25.09
N SER A 38 2.66 4.65 23.81
CA SER A 38 3.41 5.68 23.12
C SER A 38 2.67 6.15 21.87
N VAL A 39 2.67 7.45 21.65
CA VAL A 39 2.20 8.04 20.39
C VAL A 39 3.36 8.84 19.79
N THR A 40 3.75 8.48 18.59
CA THR A 40 4.83 9.13 17.85
C THR A 40 4.23 9.91 16.69
N LEU A 41 4.52 11.21 16.64
CA LEU A 41 4.34 12.01 15.43
C LEU A 41 5.53 11.71 14.50
N TYR A 42 5.24 11.43 13.24
CA TYR A 42 6.27 11.17 12.24
C TYR A 42 5.89 11.76 10.88
N GLY A 43 6.87 11.89 10.01
CA GLY A 43 6.59 12.40 8.67
C GLY A 43 7.79 12.41 7.73
N SER A 44 7.54 12.94 6.54
CA SER A 44 8.53 13.14 5.48
C SER A 44 8.22 14.41 4.71
N LEU A 45 9.24 15.25 4.55
CA LEU A 45 9.23 16.48 3.78
C LEU A 45 10.19 16.32 2.61
N ASP A 46 9.66 16.26 1.40
CA ASP A 46 10.44 16.21 0.17
C ASP A 46 10.29 17.53 -0.61
N GLY A 47 11.33 18.35 -0.57
CA GLY A 47 11.44 19.61 -1.30
C GLY A 47 12.31 19.45 -2.54
N GLY A 48 11.77 18.90 -3.63
CA GLY A 48 12.48 18.66 -4.86
C GLY A 48 11.98 19.49 -6.04
N LEU A 49 12.92 19.89 -6.89
CA LEU A 49 12.64 20.51 -8.19
C LEU A 49 12.83 19.48 -9.30
N ARG A 50 11.93 19.48 -10.26
CA ARG A 50 11.97 18.60 -11.43
C ARG A 50 11.76 19.40 -12.71
N ASN A 51 12.65 19.19 -13.66
CA ASN A 51 12.53 19.70 -15.02
C ASN A 51 12.28 18.54 -15.98
N VAL A 52 11.22 18.62 -16.80
CA VAL A 52 10.88 17.58 -17.79
C VAL A 52 10.79 18.20 -19.17
N VAL A 53 11.69 17.80 -20.05
CA VAL A 53 11.63 18.10 -21.50
C VAL A 53 10.72 17.09 -22.17
N GLY A 54 9.81 17.55 -23.02
CA GLY A 54 8.78 16.71 -23.65
C GLY A 54 7.61 16.37 -22.73
N GLY A 55 7.56 16.93 -21.51
CA GLY A 55 6.48 16.69 -20.55
C GLY A 55 5.20 17.48 -20.79
N THR A 56 5.21 18.45 -21.71
CA THR A 56 4.04 19.28 -22.06
C THR A 56 3.67 19.12 -23.54
N LYS A 57 2.42 19.39 -23.91
CA LYS A 57 1.94 19.32 -25.30
C LYS A 57 2.75 20.18 -26.27
N GLY A 58 3.32 21.28 -25.82
CA GLY A 58 4.18 22.16 -26.61
C GLY A 58 5.63 21.71 -26.72
N GLY A 59 6.01 20.58 -26.11
CA GLY A 59 7.40 20.08 -26.10
C GLY A 59 8.37 20.87 -25.23
N GLY A 60 7.92 21.95 -24.59
CA GLY A 60 8.73 22.80 -23.73
C GLY A 60 9.16 22.10 -22.43
N ALA A 61 10.20 22.64 -21.82
CA ALA A 61 10.62 22.24 -20.47
C ALA A 61 9.78 22.99 -19.43
N ALA A 62 9.40 22.28 -18.37
CA ALA A 62 8.73 22.87 -17.22
C ALA A 62 9.50 22.51 -15.94
N LEU A 63 9.99 23.53 -15.25
CA LEU A 63 10.57 23.37 -13.91
C LEU A 63 9.45 23.49 -12.88
N THR A 64 9.22 22.44 -12.14
CA THR A 64 8.15 22.38 -11.14
C THR A 64 8.66 21.81 -9.82
N MET A 65 8.03 22.19 -8.72
CA MET A 65 8.09 21.41 -7.50
C MET A 65 7.00 20.34 -7.59
N ALA A 66 7.33 19.06 -7.44
CA ALA A 66 6.35 17.99 -7.55
C ALA A 66 5.27 18.15 -6.46
N SER A 67 4.03 17.88 -6.83
CA SER A 67 2.87 18.09 -5.96
C SER A 67 2.94 17.28 -4.65
N ASN A 68 3.49 16.07 -4.71
CA ASN A 68 3.58 15.17 -3.55
C ASN A 68 5.02 14.66 -3.31
N GLY A 69 6.02 15.49 -3.61
CA GLY A 69 7.42 15.13 -3.59
C GLY A 69 7.90 14.48 -4.89
N VAL A 70 9.20 14.63 -5.20
CA VAL A 70 9.85 13.98 -6.35
C VAL A 70 10.36 12.61 -5.97
N TYR A 71 11.15 12.57 -4.91
CA TYR A 71 11.84 11.39 -4.42
C TYR A 71 10.92 10.57 -3.51
N LYS A 72 10.31 11.22 -2.51
CA LYS A 72 9.45 10.57 -1.54
C LYS A 72 8.15 11.35 -1.32
N SER A 73 7.06 10.65 -1.11
CA SER A 73 5.77 11.31 -0.86
C SER A 73 5.79 12.10 0.45
N ASN A 74 5.39 13.36 0.38
CA ASN A 74 5.16 14.21 1.54
C ASN A 74 4.03 13.67 2.40
N ARG A 75 4.29 13.47 3.69
CA ARG A 75 3.33 12.89 4.62
C ARG A 75 3.62 13.26 6.06
N TRP A 76 2.61 13.18 6.89
CA TRP A 76 2.70 13.21 8.34
C TRP A 76 1.69 12.25 8.93
N GLY A 77 1.92 11.79 10.16
CA GLY A 77 1.01 10.85 10.78
C GLY A 77 1.31 10.57 12.24
N PHE A 78 0.38 9.85 12.84
CA PHE A 78 0.50 9.35 14.21
C PHE A 78 0.60 7.83 14.20
N LEU A 79 1.59 7.33 14.92
CA LEU A 79 1.74 5.91 15.22
C LEU A 79 1.59 5.73 16.71
N GLY A 80 0.57 5.00 17.15
CA GLY A 80 0.39 4.63 18.55
C GLY A 80 0.62 3.16 18.78
N ILE A 81 1.24 2.84 19.90
CA ILE A 81 1.44 1.47 20.37
C ILE A 81 1.07 1.43 21.85
N GLU A 82 0.25 0.45 22.23
CA GLU A 82 -0.11 0.11 23.59
C GLU A 82 0.32 -1.33 23.87
N ASP A 83 1.20 -1.52 24.83
CA ASP A 83 1.62 -2.84 25.29
C ASP A 83 0.53 -3.44 26.21
N LEU A 84 -0.01 -4.59 25.86
CA LEU A 84 -1.02 -5.32 26.62
C LEU A 84 -0.40 -6.35 27.59
N GLY A 85 0.94 -6.48 27.58
CA GLY A 85 1.65 -7.52 28.32
C GLY A 85 1.68 -8.87 27.60
N GLY A 86 2.57 -9.76 28.05
CA GLY A 86 2.71 -11.10 27.46
C GLY A 86 3.16 -11.13 26.01
N GLY A 87 3.72 -10.03 25.46
CA GLY A 87 4.10 -9.90 24.07
C GLY A 87 2.95 -9.51 23.14
N TYR A 88 1.78 -9.15 23.68
CA TYR A 88 0.64 -8.64 22.94
C TYR A 88 0.61 -7.12 22.95
N TYR A 89 0.17 -6.50 21.86
CA TYR A 89 0.05 -5.05 21.74
C TYR A 89 -1.08 -4.64 20.79
N VAL A 90 -1.64 -3.48 21.04
CA VAL A 90 -2.49 -2.77 20.06
C VAL A 90 -1.65 -1.71 19.37
N ARG A 91 -1.88 -1.54 18.07
CA ARG A 91 -1.24 -0.50 17.27
C ARG A 91 -2.29 0.23 16.45
N PHE A 92 -2.16 1.55 16.34
CA PHE A 92 -2.88 2.31 15.33
C PHE A 92 -1.91 3.13 14.48
N ASN A 93 -2.32 3.42 13.25
CA ASN A 93 -1.57 4.31 12.36
C ASN A 93 -2.56 5.17 11.57
N LEU A 94 -2.38 6.49 11.66
CA LEU A 94 -3.11 7.49 10.89
C LEU A 94 -2.08 8.30 10.11
N GLU A 95 -2.15 8.30 8.76
CA GLU A 95 -1.18 8.98 7.89
C GLU A 95 -1.89 9.79 6.82
N ALA A 96 -1.60 11.07 6.76
CA ALA A 96 -2.06 12.04 5.77
C ALA A 96 -0.93 12.39 4.80
N GLY A 97 -1.27 12.65 3.55
CA GLY A 97 -0.36 13.21 2.56
C GLY A 97 -0.65 14.68 2.30
N TYR A 98 0.35 15.43 1.90
CA TYR A 98 0.16 16.83 1.56
C TYR A 98 1.05 17.27 0.39
N ILE A 99 0.72 18.41 -0.18
CA ILE A 99 1.43 19.07 -1.29
C ILE A 99 2.33 20.14 -0.68
N LEU A 100 3.65 19.91 -0.64
CA LEU A 100 4.58 20.84 0.01
C LEU A 100 4.55 22.24 -0.62
N SER A 101 4.41 22.32 -1.94
CA SER A 101 4.41 23.60 -2.66
C SER A 101 3.23 24.53 -2.34
N THR A 102 2.12 23.97 -1.81
CA THR A 102 0.88 24.73 -1.55
C THR A 102 0.37 24.59 -0.11
N GLY A 103 0.85 23.61 0.64
CA GLY A 103 0.31 23.24 1.95
C GLY A 103 -1.03 22.51 1.92
N ALA A 104 -1.57 22.21 0.73
CA ALA A 104 -2.85 21.52 0.60
C ALA A 104 -2.74 20.03 0.93
N ASN A 105 -3.87 19.42 1.34
CA ASN A 105 -3.99 17.96 1.43
C ASN A 105 -3.81 17.34 0.03
N SER A 106 -3.08 16.24 -0.08
CA SER A 106 -2.83 15.57 -1.37
C SER A 106 -3.96 14.61 -1.79
N SER A 107 -5.04 14.50 -1.00
CA SER A 107 -6.21 13.70 -1.35
C SER A 107 -7.01 14.34 -2.48
N THR A 108 -7.39 13.55 -3.47
CA THR A 108 -8.31 13.95 -4.54
C THR A 108 -9.78 13.81 -4.14
N THR A 109 -10.06 13.12 -3.02
CA THR A 109 -11.41 12.80 -2.52
C THR A 109 -11.69 13.43 -1.17
N ASN A 110 -10.87 14.38 -0.75
CA ASN A 110 -10.99 15.10 0.53
C ASN A 110 -10.94 14.18 1.78
N GLN A 111 -10.20 13.09 1.69
CA GLN A 111 -9.95 12.20 2.83
C GLN A 111 -8.76 12.72 3.64
N GLU A 112 -8.90 12.83 4.96
CA GLU A 112 -7.83 13.32 5.84
C GLU A 112 -6.66 12.32 5.90
N PHE A 113 -6.95 11.06 6.20
CA PHE A 113 -5.92 10.02 6.33
C PHE A 113 -5.92 9.07 5.13
N GLN A 114 -5.83 9.63 3.91
CA GLN A 114 -5.88 8.88 2.66
C GLN A 114 -4.68 7.96 2.41
N ARG A 115 -3.63 8.02 3.26
CA ARG A 115 -2.46 7.16 3.11
C ARG A 115 -2.56 5.91 3.96
N THR A 116 -2.93 6.07 5.24
CA THR A 116 -3.14 4.95 6.15
C THR A 116 -4.10 5.36 7.25
N SER A 117 -5.07 4.50 7.56
CA SER A 117 -5.98 4.64 8.69
C SER A 117 -6.28 3.24 9.21
N THR A 118 -5.55 2.80 10.25
CA THR A 118 -5.61 1.42 10.75
C THR A 118 -5.57 1.33 12.24
N VAL A 119 -6.21 0.29 12.76
CA VAL A 119 -6.00 -0.25 14.11
C VAL A 119 -5.69 -1.73 13.98
N GLY A 120 -4.86 -2.27 14.86
CA GLY A 120 -4.48 -3.68 14.80
C GLY A 120 -4.04 -4.25 16.13
N LEU A 121 -4.05 -5.57 16.20
CA LEU A 121 -3.58 -6.38 17.31
C LEU A 121 -2.36 -7.18 16.85
N GLY A 122 -1.29 -7.13 17.62
CA GLY A 122 -0.08 -7.92 17.42
C GLY A 122 0.26 -8.80 18.61
N GLY A 123 1.11 -9.79 18.35
CA GLY A 123 1.55 -10.75 19.35
C GLY A 123 2.50 -11.79 18.77
N PRO A 124 2.77 -12.90 19.48
CA PRO A 124 3.62 -13.98 18.99
C PRO A 124 3.16 -14.63 17.68
N PHE A 125 1.88 -14.46 17.33
CA PHE A 125 1.29 -14.94 16.07
C PHE A 125 1.56 -14.02 14.87
N GLY A 126 2.18 -12.86 15.07
CA GLY A 126 2.28 -11.77 14.08
C GLY A 126 1.32 -10.63 14.39
N GLN A 127 0.82 -9.96 13.37
CA GLN A 127 -0.03 -8.77 13.50
C GLN A 127 -1.22 -8.83 12.54
N VAL A 128 -2.40 -8.44 13.02
CA VAL A 128 -3.60 -8.20 12.20
C VAL A 128 -3.94 -6.72 12.26
N ASN A 129 -4.04 -6.05 11.10
CA ASN A 129 -4.46 -4.66 10.98
C ASN A 129 -5.78 -4.58 10.22
N ILE A 130 -6.67 -3.68 10.67
CA ILE A 130 -7.97 -3.43 10.05
C ILE A 130 -8.02 -1.96 9.64
N GLY A 131 -8.49 -1.68 8.41
CA GLY A 131 -8.69 -0.34 7.91
C GLY A 131 -8.14 -0.10 6.51
N HIS A 132 -7.87 1.18 6.21
CA HIS A 132 -7.28 1.63 4.94
C HIS A 132 -5.75 1.55 5.01
N GLN A 133 -5.13 0.80 4.10
CA GLN A 133 -3.69 0.54 4.14
C GLN A 133 -3.12 0.11 2.79
N PHE A 134 -1.79 0.06 2.68
CA PHE A 134 -1.11 -0.38 1.46
C PHE A 134 -1.50 -1.80 1.05
N THR A 135 -1.61 -2.01 -0.29
CA THR A 135 -1.85 -3.33 -0.89
C THR A 135 -0.77 -4.34 -0.52
N LEU A 136 -1.09 -5.62 -0.71
CA LEU A 136 -0.10 -6.70 -0.62
C LEU A 136 1.08 -6.45 -1.55
N GLN A 137 0.83 -6.06 -2.81
CA GLN A 137 1.85 -5.83 -3.82
C GLN A 137 2.82 -4.72 -3.41
N HIS A 138 2.32 -3.61 -2.88
CA HIS A 138 3.17 -2.53 -2.38
C HIS A 138 4.15 -3.02 -1.30
N ARG A 139 3.66 -3.86 -0.37
CA ARG A 139 4.48 -4.41 0.72
C ARG A 139 5.46 -5.48 0.25
N LEU A 140 5.08 -6.25 -0.77
CA LEU A 140 5.87 -7.32 -1.35
C LEU A 140 7.03 -6.78 -2.19
N ILE A 141 6.74 -5.84 -3.11
CA ILE A 141 7.66 -5.33 -4.12
C ILE A 141 8.80 -4.52 -3.50
N LYS A 142 8.55 -3.82 -2.41
CA LYS A 142 9.54 -2.97 -1.74
C LYS A 142 10.89 -3.64 -1.53
N ASP A 143 10.91 -4.96 -1.33
CA ASP A 143 12.13 -5.69 -1.01
C ASP A 143 13.05 -5.95 -2.22
N PHE A 144 12.52 -5.77 -3.44
CA PHE A 144 13.24 -6.03 -4.69
C PHE A 144 12.96 -4.98 -5.79
N GLU A 145 12.52 -3.80 -5.39
CA GLU A 145 12.39 -2.62 -6.24
C GLU A 145 13.60 -1.70 -6.00
N PRO A 146 14.38 -1.34 -7.04
CA PRO A 146 15.69 -0.69 -6.88
C PRO A 146 15.68 0.61 -6.11
N PHE A 147 14.62 1.41 -6.19
CA PHE A 147 14.48 2.69 -5.51
C PHE A 147 13.69 2.65 -4.21
N ASP A 148 13.38 1.48 -3.63
CA ASP A 148 12.54 1.34 -2.42
C ASP A 148 11.18 2.04 -2.54
N LEU A 149 10.59 2.01 -3.72
CA LEU A 149 9.37 2.74 -4.07
C LEU A 149 9.50 4.27 -3.92
N HIS A 150 10.71 4.81 -4.04
CA HIS A 150 10.94 6.22 -4.28
C HIS A 150 10.68 6.56 -5.76
N TYR A 151 10.59 7.81 -6.10
CA TYR A 151 10.35 8.27 -7.48
C TYR A 151 9.09 7.66 -8.13
N LEU A 152 8.06 7.33 -7.34
CA LEU A 152 6.85 6.66 -7.83
C LEU A 152 6.16 7.38 -8.98
N GLY A 153 6.25 8.72 -9.04
CA GLY A 153 5.72 9.50 -10.15
C GLY A 153 6.51 9.35 -11.45
N ILE A 154 7.76 8.83 -11.39
CA ILE A 154 8.64 8.58 -12.53
C ILE A 154 8.58 7.11 -12.94
N THR A 155 8.84 6.22 -11.98
CA THR A 155 8.94 4.77 -12.20
C THR A 155 7.57 4.14 -12.47
N GLU A 156 6.49 4.81 -12.03
CA GLU A 156 5.13 4.28 -12.09
C GLU A 156 5.09 2.80 -11.73
N ALA A 157 5.44 2.49 -10.50
CA ALA A 157 5.32 1.14 -10.01
C ALA A 157 3.84 0.74 -9.90
N ALA A 158 3.13 0.79 -11.02
CA ALA A 158 1.75 0.36 -11.17
C ALA A 158 1.58 -1.10 -10.71
N ALA A 159 2.69 -1.84 -10.66
CA ALA A 159 2.78 -3.13 -9.98
C ALA A 159 2.32 -3.10 -8.52
N ILE A 160 2.36 -1.94 -7.84
CA ILE A 160 1.88 -1.81 -6.46
C ILE A 160 0.36 -1.73 -6.34
N SER A 161 -0.34 -1.47 -7.44
CA SER A 161 -1.76 -1.08 -7.37
C SER A 161 -2.69 -2.21 -6.92
N GLY A 162 -2.38 -3.47 -7.20
CA GLY A 162 -3.31 -4.56 -6.90
C GLY A 162 -4.70 -4.37 -7.54
N GLY A 163 -4.80 -3.57 -8.61
CA GLY A 163 -6.06 -3.16 -9.22
C GLY A 163 -6.73 -1.95 -8.52
N THR A 164 -6.00 -1.24 -7.67
CA THR A 164 -6.45 -0.03 -6.95
C THR A 164 -5.41 1.08 -7.05
N SER A 165 -5.58 2.13 -6.26
CA SER A 165 -4.61 3.23 -6.12
C SER A 165 -3.35 2.89 -5.29
N GLY A 166 -3.06 1.59 -5.07
CA GLY A 166 -1.95 1.13 -4.22
C GLY A 166 -2.34 0.95 -2.75
N ARG A 167 -3.63 1.10 -2.43
CA ARG A 167 -4.20 0.90 -1.10
C ARG A 167 -5.52 0.15 -1.16
N ASP A 168 -5.80 -0.56 -0.08
CA ASP A 168 -7.02 -1.34 0.12
C ASP A 168 -7.88 -0.69 1.19
N ASP A 169 -9.16 -0.49 0.86
CA ASP A 169 -10.18 -0.05 1.80
C ASP A 169 -10.83 -1.23 2.49
N ASN A 170 -11.37 -1.01 3.69
CA ASN A 170 -12.09 -2.02 4.49
C ASN A 170 -11.29 -3.31 4.68
N ALA A 171 -9.97 -3.25 4.69
CA ALA A 171 -9.12 -4.40 4.57
C ALA A 171 -8.68 -4.93 5.95
N ILE A 172 -8.63 -6.25 6.06
CA ILE A 172 -8.03 -7.00 7.16
C ILE A 172 -6.73 -7.59 6.61
N HIS A 173 -5.59 -7.14 7.13
CA HIS A 173 -4.27 -7.61 6.74
C HIS A 173 -3.63 -8.38 7.88
N TYR A 174 -3.20 -9.59 7.59
CA TYR A 174 -2.30 -10.36 8.44
C TYR A 174 -0.86 -10.20 7.96
N HIS A 175 0.07 -10.13 8.91
CA HIS A 175 1.52 -10.13 8.71
C HIS A 175 2.16 -10.97 9.80
N GLY A 176 2.98 -11.93 9.43
CA GLY A 176 3.74 -12.77 10.37
C GLY A 176 5.15 -13.02 9.88
N ASP A 177 6.14 -12.90 10.79
CA ASP A 177 7.54 -13.18 10.53
C ASP A 177 7.93 -14.51 11.18
N PHE A 178 8.50 -15.41 10.37
CA PHE A 178 8.86 -16.78 10.73
C PHE A 178 10.32 -17.05 10.32
N GLY A 179 11.26 -16.60 11.13
CA GLY A 179 12.67 -16.62 10.80
C GLY A 179 12.97 -15.75 9.57
N PRO A 180 13.51 -16.32 8.46
CA PRO A 180 13.77 -15.56 7.25
C PRO A 180 12.51 -15.31 6.38
N TRP A 181 11.37 -15.89 6.74
CA TRP A 181 10.14 -15.80 5.99
C TRP A 181 9.19 -14.77 6.58
N THR A 182 8.58 -13.98 5.73
CA THR A 182 7.42 -13.14 6.06
C THR A 182 6.22 -13.63 5.27
N ALA A 183 5.14 -13.96 5.95
CA ALA A 183 3.87 -14.31 5.32
C ALA A 183 2.86 -13.17 5.47
N ARG A 184 2.07 -12.92 4.42
CA ARG A 184 1.01 -11.91 4.41
C ARG A 184 -0.26 -12.49 3.81
N ALA A 185 -1.40 -12.12 4.39
CA ALA A 185 -2.72 -12.44 3.87
C ALA A 185 -3.63 -11.21 4.01
N VAL A 186 -4.50 -11.02 3.03
CA VAL A 186 -5.43 -9.88 3.00
C VAL A 186 -6.82 -10.38 2.65
N TYR A 187 -7.80 -9.88 3.38
CA TYR A 187 -9.21 -9.97 3.08
C TYR A 187 -9.85 -8.59 3.16
N ALA A 188 -10.55 -8.17 2.11
CA ALA A 188 -11.34 -6.95 2.13
C ALA A 188 -12.76 -7.25 1.65
N PRO A 189 -13.79 -7.13 2.52
CA PRO A 189 -15.18 -7.26 2.11
C PRO A 189 -15.56 -6.13 1.16
N GLY A 190 -16.34 -6.45 0.14
CA GLY A 190 -16.72 -5.49 -0.90
C GLY A 190 -17.75 -4.45 -0.48
N GLY A 191 -18.37 -4.59 0.69
CA GLY A 191 -19.35 -3.62 1.22
C GLY A 191 -20.66 -3.50 0.42
N VAL A 192 -20.96 -4.48 -0.46
CA VAL A 192 -22.14 -4.45 -1.31
C VAL A 192 -23.30 -5.16 -0.64
N ALA A 193 -24.39 -4.43 -0.36
CA ALA A 193 -25.59 -4.98 0.25
C ALA A 193 -26.19 -6.12 -0.62
N GLY A 194 -26.49 -7.27 0.01
CA GLY A 194 -27.06 -8.43 -0.67
C GLY A 194 -26.04 -9.29 -1.43
N SER A 195 -24.75 -8.94 -1.46
CA SER A 195 -23.72 -9.73 -2.13
C SER A 195 -22.39 -9.71 -1.38
N LEU A 196 -22.04 -10.79 -0.69
CA LEU A 196 -20.74 -10.93 -0.03
C LEU A 196 -19.57 -11.04 -1.03
N ALA A 197 -19.84 -11.50 -2.24
CA ALA A 197 -18.79 -11.70 -3.26
C ALA A 197 -18.45 -10.42 -4.02
N SER A 198 -19.42 -9.50 -4.17
CA SER A 198 -19.24 -8.27 -4.96
C SER A 198 -18.25 -7.33 -4.29
N GLY A 199 -17.19 -6.95 -4.99
CA GLY A 199 -16.14 -6.06 -4.49
C GLY A 199 -15.14 -6.70 -3.51
N THR A 200 -15.32 -7.97 -3.14
CA THR A 200 -14.41 -8.67 -2.22
C THR A 200 -13.02 -8.81 -2.82
N MET A 201 -12.02 -8.67 -1.98
CA MET A 201 -10.62 -8.93 -2.32
C MET A 201 -10.01 -9.97 -1.40
N LEU A 202 -9.22 -10.85 -2.00
CA LEU A 202 -8.36 -11.82 -1.33
C LEU A 202 -6.94 -11.69 -1.87
N ALA A 203 -5.97 -11.65 -0.99
CA ALA A 203 -4.57 -11.64 -1.41
C ALA A 203 -3.71 -12.46 -0.44
N GLY A 204 -2.64 -13.04 -0.97
CA GLY A 204 -1.65 -13.75 -0.19
C GLY A 204 -0.26 -13.66 -0.81
N GLY A 205 0.77 -13.62 0.02
CA GLY A 205 2.14 -13.52 -0.43
C GLY A 205 3.14 -13.87 0.64
N VAL A 206 4.35 -14.18 0.18
CA VAL A 206 5.48 -14.52 1.02
C VAL A 206 6.73 -13.77 0.55
N ASN A 207 7.56 -13.36 1.50
CA ASN A 207 8.91 -12.88 1.24
C ASN A 207 9.90 -13.74 2.01
N TYR A 208 11.09 -13.92 1.45
CA TYR A 208 12.23 -14.55 2.09
C TYR A 208 13.39 -13.57 2.13
N HIS A 209 14.00 -13.40 3.28
CA HIS A 209 15.07 -12.44 3.50
C HIS A 209 16.26 -13.07 4.17
N THR A 210 17.41 -12.93 3.54
CA THR A 210 18.72 -13.16 4.15
C THR A 210 19.61 -11.94 3.87
N LYS A 211 20.83 -11.95 4.39
CA LYS A 211 21.80 -10.89 4.06
C LYS A 211 22.19 -10.86 2.58
N MET A 212 22.16 -12.01 1.92
CA MET A 212 22.59 -12.15 0.52
C MET A 212 21.41 -12.19 -0.46
N PHE A 213 20.32 -12.85 -0.09
CA PHE A 213 19.19 -13.08 -0.99
C PHE A 213 17.89 -12.55 -0.41
N LYS A 214 17.11 -11.91 -1.25
CA LYS A 214 15.70 -11.59 -1.00
C LYS A 214 14.90 -12.14 -2.18
N PHE A 215 13.75 -12.72 -1.93
CA PHE A 215 12.76 -13.00 -2.97
C PHE A 215 11.37 -12.95 -2.39
N GLY A 216 10.40 -12.74 -3.25
CA GLY A 216 9.01 -12.71 -2.84
C GLY A 216 8.09 -13.03 -4.00
N ALA A 217 6.92 -13.58 -3.66
CA ALA A 217 5.83 -13.82 -4.60
C ALA A 217 4.49 -13.60 -3.92
N GLY A 218 3.53 -13.13 -4.69
CA GLY A 218 2.18 -12.88 -4.19
C GLY A 218 1.13 -12.84 -5.28
N TYR A 219 -0.10 -13.04 -4.84
CA TYR A 219 -1.28 -13.03 -5.68
C TYR A 219 -2.38 -12.19 -5.02
N THR A 220 -3.09 -11.43 -5.83
CA THR A 220 -4.31 -10.72 -5.43
C THR A 220 -5.43 -11.05 -6.40
N HIS A 221 -6.57 -11.39 -5.86
CA HIS A 221 -7.84 -11.51 -6.56
C HIS A 221 -8.83 -10.49 -6.03
N ARG A 222 -9.45 -9.72 -6.92
CA ARG A 222 -10.52 -8.79 -6.58
C ARG A 222 -11.74 -9.07 -7.45
N SER A 223 -12.86 -9.35 -6.82
CA SER A 223 -14.15 -9.44 -7.47
C SER A 223 -14.75 -8.03 -7.58
N ASN A 224 -14.81 -7.48 -8.77
CA ASN A 224 -15.44 -6.17 -8.98
C ASN A 224 -16.96 -6.24 -8.69
N PRO A 225 -17.62 -5.10 -8.46
CA PRO A 225 -19.06 -5.05 -8.30
C PRO A 225 -19.77 -5.71 -9.47
N PHE A 226 -20.88 -6.35 -9.16
CA PHE A 226 -21.74 -6.98 -10.16
C PHE A 226 -22.18 -5.98 -11.22
N SER A 227 -22.02 -6.34 -12.50
CA SER A 227 -22.58 -5.56 -13.60
C SER A 227 -23.88 -6.18 -14.08
N ALA A 228 -24.97 -5.45 -13.94
CA ALA A 228 -26.29 -5.85 -14.42
C ALA A 228 -26.33 -6.02 -15.95
N THR A 229 -25.48 -5.28 -16.69
CA THR A 229 -25.42 -5.34 -18.16
C THR A 229 -24.84 -6.65 -18.67
N SER A 230 -23.89 -7.24 -17.96
CA SER A 230 -23.22 -8.49 -18.36
C SER A 230 -23.62 -9.70 -17.51
N ASN A 231 -24.41 -9.49 -16.46
CA ASN A 231 -24.79 -10.50 -15.48
C ASN A 231 -23.58 -11.26 -14.92
N THR A 232 -22.44 -10.59 -14.78
CA THR A 232 -21.18 -11.20 -14.34
C THR A 232 -20.45 -10.30 -13.35
N PHE A 233 -19.63 -10.93 -12.50
CA PHE A 233 -18.61 -10.23 -11.73
C PHE A 233 -17.36 -10.08 -12.60
N PHE A 234 -16.74 -8.91 -12.54
CA PHE A 234 -15.44 -8.69 -13.16
C PHE A 234 -14.37 -9.07 -12.16
N ALA A 235 -13.39 -9.83 -12.60
CA ALA A 235 -12.26 -10.20 -11.77
C ALA A 235 -11.02 -9.40 -12.18
N ASN A 236 -10.29 -8.92 -11.19
CA ASN A 236 -8.92 -8.42 -11.34
C ASN A 236 -8.01 -9.42 -10.65
N ASP A 237 -7.07 -9.97 -11.40
CA ASP A 237 -6.04 -10.86 -10.88
C ASP A 237 -4.68 -10.21 -11.05
N GLN A 238 -3.87 -10.22 -9.99
CA GLN A 238 -2.50 -9.75 -10.06
C GLN A 238 -1.54 -10.76 -9.47
N TYR A 239 -0.54 -11.13 -10.25
CA TYR A 239 0.56 -12.01 -9.89
C TYR A 239 1.83 -11.18 -9.84
N THR A 240 2.62 -11.33 -8.80
CA THR A 240 3.87 -10.60 -8.64
C THR A 240 4.93 -11.53 -8.09
N ALA A 241 6.14 -11.47 -8.64
CA ALA A 241 7.31 -12.16 -8.12
C ALA A 241 8.56 -11.35 -8.43
N GLY A 242 9.56 -11.47 -7.57
CA GLY A 242 10.84 -10.82 -7.76
C GLY A 242 11.85 -11.21 -6.71
N GLY A 243 13.04 -10.66 -6.83
CA GLY A 243 14.12 -10.92 -5.88
C GLY A 243 15.28 -9.97 -6.03
N ALA A 244 16.19 -10.09 -5.06
CA ALA A 244 17.44 -9.35 -5.01
C ALA A 244 18.58 -10.25 -4.58
N VAL A 245 19.79 -9.93 -5.04
CA VAL A 245 21.03 -10.51 -4.58
C VAL A 245 22.03 -9.41 -4.21
N THR A 246 22.62 -9.53 -3.02
CA THR A 246 23.62 -8.59 -2.51
C THR A 246 25.01 -9.22 -2.63
N ILE A 247 25.90 -8.53 -3.36
CA ILE A 247 27.29 -8.96 -3.60
C ILE A 247 28.20 -7.78 -3.22
N GLY A 248 28.80 -7.85 -2.04
CA GLY A 248 29.58 -6.74 -1.49
C GLY A 248 28.73 -5.47 -1.36
N PRO A 249 29.15 -4.34 -1.95
CA PRO A 249 28.41 -3.08 -1.89
C PRO A 249 27.30 -2.94 -2.94
N VAL A 250 27.09 -3.97 -3.77
CA VAL A 250 26.10 -3.94 -4.87
C VAL A 250 24.95 -4.87 -4.55
N GLU A 251 23.73 -4.36 -4.67
CA GLU A 251 22.50 -5.12 -4.65
C GLU A 251 21.86 -5.09 -6.05
N LEU A 252 21.68 -6.25 -6.66
CA LEU A 252 21.00 -6.42 -7.94
C LEU A 252 19.57 -6.87 -7.70
N MET A 253 18.62 -6.24 -8.35
CA MET A 253 17.18 -6.44 -8.11
C MET A 253 16.44 -6.64 -9.42
N SER A 254 15.42 -7.48 -9.41
CA SER A 254 14.48 -7.62 -10.52
C SER A 254 13.13 -8.15 -10.05
N GLY A 255 12.07 -7.81 -10.78
CA GLY A 255 10.74 -8.33 -10.52
C GLY A 255 9.82 -8.20 -11.72
N TYR A 256 8.75 -8.95 -11.64
CA TYR A 256 7.71 -9.00 -12.66
C TYR A 256 6.32 -8.99 -11.99
N SER A 257 5.40 -8.23 -12.57
CA SER A 257 3.99 -8.28 -12.18
C SER A 257 3.10 -8.36 -13.42
N LEU A 258 2.10 -9.23 -13.35
CA LEU A 258 1.06 -9.38 -14.35
C LEU A 258 -0.29 -9.07 -13.70
N ALA A 259 -0.96 -8.02 -14.17
CA ALA A 259 -2.33 -7.72 -13.79
C ALA A 259 -3.27 -7.98 -14.97
N THR A 260 -4.34 -8.72 -14.74
CA THR A 260 -5.39 -8.99 -15.71
C THR A 260 -6.72 -8.51 -15.17
N GLN A 261 -7.49 -7.80 -16.00
CA GLN A 261 -8.82 -7.36 -15.66
C GLN A 261 -9.81 -7.85 -16.71
N SER A 262 -10.88 -8.49 -16.28
CA SER A 262 -12.03 -8.78 -17.12
C SER A 262 -12.82 -7.49 -17.34
N VAL A 263 -13.12 -7.15 -18.58
CA VAL A 263 -13.88 -5.93 -18.93
C VAL A 263 -15.31 -6.33 -19.33
N PRO A 264 -16.34 -5.57 -18.89
CA PRO A 264 -17.71 -5.78 -19.34
C PRO A 264 -17.81 -5.42 -20.83
N SER A 265 -17.76 -6.41 -21.69
CA SER A 265 -17.94 -6.23 -23.12
C SER A 265 -18.64 -7.45 -23.69
N THR A 266 -19.49 -7.26 -24.67
CA THR A 266 -20.05 -8.32 -25.51
C THR A 266 -18.96 -9.08 -26.28
N VAL A 267 -17.77 -8.50 -26.36
CA VAL A 267 -16.52 -9.14 -26.79
C VAL A 267 -15.69 -9.39 -25.53
N HIS A 268 -15.38 -10.64 -25.23
CA HIS A 268 -14.57 -11.06 -24.07
C HIS A 268 -13.15 -10.49 -24.15
N SER A 269 -12.99 -9.20 -23.93
CA SER A 269 -11.68 -8.57 -23.90
C SER A 269 -11.15 -8.51 -22.46
N LYS A 270 -9.90 -8.91 -22.28
CA LYS A 270 -9.18 -8.77 -21.01
C LYS A 270 -8.18 -7.65 -21.16
N THR A 271 -8.17 -6.71 -20.23
CA THR A 271 -7.04 -5.83 -20.05
C THR A 271 -5.90 -6.64 -19.44
N ARG A 272 -4.72 -6.48 -19.99
CA ARG A 272 -3.50 -7.14 -19.51
C ARG A 272 -2.40 -6.10 -19.35
N ASN A 273 -1.95 -5.92 -18.12
CA ASN A 273 -0.84 -5.04 -17.78
C ASN A 273 0.33 -5.88 -17.30
N GLN A 274 1.49 -5.68 -17.90
CA GLN A 274 2.73 -6.34 -17.54
C GLN A 274 3.73 -5.29 -17.11
N TYR A 275 4.38 -5.53 -15.98
CA TYR A 275 5.40 -4.69 -15.40
C TYR A 275 6.63 -5.54 -15.16
N LEU A 276 7.71 -5.23 -15.85
CA LEU A 276 9.02 -5.83 -15.65
C LEU A 276 9.97 -4.72 -15.19
N TRP A 277 10.73 -4.98 -14.18
CA TRP A 277 11.78 -4.07 -13.75
C TRP A 277 13.05 -4.82 -13.40
N GLY A 278 14.17 -4.11 -13.51
CA GLY A 278 15.46 -4.59 -13.06
C GLY A 278 16.39 -3.42 -12.82
N GLY A 279 17.30 -3.58 -11.88
CA GLY A 279 18.22 -2.52 -11.53
C GLY A 279 19.24 -2.93 -10.49
N PHE A 280 19.99 -1.95 -10.05
CA PHE A 280 21.02 -2.11 -9.04
C PHE A 280 21.02 -0.94 -8.06
N ARG A 281 21.51 -1.22 -6.87
CA ARG A 281 21.91 -0.22 -5.88
C ARG A 281 23.37 -0.46 -5.54
N TYR A 282 24.20 0.56 -5.64
CA TYR A 282 25.60 0.54 -5.30
C TYR A 282 25.86 1.49 -4.14
N GLN A 283 26.19 0.97 -2.99
CA GLN A 283 26.62 1.75 -1.83
C GLN A 283 28.11 2.10 -1.98
N ALA A 284 28.39 3.23 -2.63
CA ALA A 284 29.77 3.66 -2.91
C ALA A 284 30.51 4.11 -1.66
N LEU A 285 29.80 4.76 -0.72
CA LEU A 285 30.26 5.15 0.62
C LEU A 285 29.14 4.85 1.63
N PRO A 286 29.40 4.86 2.93
CA PRO A 286 28.36 4.62 3.94
C PRO A 286 27.15 5.57 3.84
N ASP A 287 27.36 6.77 3.34
CA ASP A 287 26.38 7.85 3.20
C ASP A 287 26.03 8.18 1.74
N PHE A 288 26.62 7.51 0.75
CA PHE A 288 26.44 7.78 -0.68
C PHE A 288 26.05 6.55 -1.46
N ASN A 289 24.89 6.61 -2.12
CA ASN A 289 24.35 5.56 -2.96
C ASN A 289 24.18 6.01 -4.41
N VAL A 290 24.41 5.08 -5.33
CA VAL A 290 24.06 5.19 -6.75
C VAL A 290 23.07 4.10 -7.07
N THR A 291 21.92 4.45 -7.65
CA THR A 291 20.85 3.51 -7.99
C THR A 291 20.48 3.67 -9.45
N GLY A 292 20.43 2.59 -10.19
CA GLY A 292 19.99 2.59 -11.58
C GLY A 292 18.93 1.52 -11.80
N ALA A 293 17.92 1.84 -12.60
CA ALA A 293 16.86 0.91 -12.94
C ALA A 293 16.27 1.13 -14.33
N TYR A 294 15.68 0.07 -14.85
CA TYR A 294 14.88 0.08 -16.06
C TYR A 294 13.54 -0.58 -15.76
N TYR A 295 12.46 0.06 -16.24
CA TYR A 295 11.08 -0.39 -16.09
C TYR A 295 10.45 -0.52 -17.46
N ASP A 296 9.83 -1.67 -17.74
CA ASP A 296 9.08 -1.97 -18.95
C ASP A 296 7.62 -2.21 -18.58
N ASN A 297 6.76 -1.26 -18.91
CA ASN A 297 5.33 -1.32 -18.63
C ASN A 297 4.57 -1.51 -19.94
N LYS A 298 3.95 -2.68 -20.12
CA LYS A 298 3.10 -3.00 -21.27
C LYS A 298 1.65 -3.01 -20.84
N ASN A 299 0.82 -2.31 -21.58
CA ASN A 299 -0.62 -2.29 -21.39
C ASN A 299 -1.31 -2.74 -22.67
N ALA A 300 -2.18 -3.73 -22.56
CA ALA A 300 -3.09 -4.16 -23.62
C ALA A 300 -4.53 -4.01 -23.09
N THR A 301 -5.21 -2.97 -23.55
CA THR A 301 -6.58 -2.66 -23.15
C THR A 301 -7.44 -2.47 -24.39
N ASN A 302 -8.42 -3.35 -24.60
CA ASN A 302 -9.44 -3.23 -25.66
C ASN A 302 -8.86 -3.01 -27.07
N GLY A 303 -7.74 -3.69 -27.40
CA GLY A 303 -7.08 -3.55 -28.70
C GLY A 303 -6.17 -2.34 -28.84
N VAL A 304 -5.98 -1.57 -27.77
CA VAL A 304 -4.99 -0.49 -27.72
C VAL A 304 -3.77 -1.01 -26.98
N ASP A 305 -2.79 -1.49 -27.72
CA ASP A 305 -1.53 -1.95 -27.18
C ASP A 305 -0.54 -0.80 -27.08
N GLY A 306 0.07 -0.65 -25.93
CA GLY A 306 1.05 0.40 -25.69
C GLY A 306 2.12 -0.03 -24.70
N ARG A 307 3.24 0.66 -24.75
CA ARG A 307 4.38 0.42 -23.85
C ARG A 307 4.95 1.75 -23.36
N LYS A 308 5.31 1.78 -22.10
CA LYS A 308 6.08 2.84 -21.46
C LYS A 308 7.34 2.24 -20.88
N ASP A 309 8.49 2.65 -21.38
CA ASP A 309 9.80 2.29 -20.89
C ASP A 309 10.38 3.46 -20.11
N VAL A 310 10.96 3.18 -18.93
CA VAL A 310 11.62 4.19 -18.12
C VAL A 310 13.01 3.68 -17.74
N ALA A 311 14.04 4.43 -18.08
CA ALA A 311 15.38 4.26 -17.54
C ALA A 311 15.65 5.41 -16.56
N ILE A 312 16.15 5.11 -15.37
CA ILE A 312 16.45 6.11 -14.34
C ILE A 312 17.79 5.79 -13.68
N LEU A 313 18.59 6.83 -13.47
CA LEU A 313 19.81 6.81 -12.69
C LEU A 313 19.72 7.90 -11.62
N GLY A 314 19.82 7.51 -10.36
CA GLY A 314 19.74 8.40 -9.23
C GLY A 314 20.94 8.28 -8.30
N ILE A 315 21.21 9.34 -7.59
CA ILE A 315 22.18 9.39 -6.47
C ILE A 315 21.47 9.90 -5.23
N SER A 316 21.90 9.42 -4.08
CA SER A 316 21.49 9.97 -2.79
C SER A 316 22.67 10.10 -1.84
N TYR A 317 22.67 11.17 -1.05
CA TYR A 317 23.69 11.48 -0.05
C TYR A 317 23.05 11.78 1.29
N ALA A 318 23.30 10.96 2.29
CA ALA A 318 22.78 11.14 3.64
C ALA A 318 23.58 12.18 4.39
N LEU A 319 22.98 13.35 4.65
CA LEU A 319 23.55 14.39 5.53
C LEU A 319 23.46 13.99 7.00
N SER A 320 22.44 13.20 7.33
CA SER A 320 22.19 12.63 8.65
C SER A 320 21.28 11.40 8.52
N LYS A 321 20.93 10.75 9.65
CA LYS A 321 19.95 9.66 9.68
C LYS A 321 18.55 10.08 9.19
N SER A 322 18.23 11.37 9.26
CA SER A 322 16.91 11.91 8.93
C SER A 322 16.90 12.80 7.70
N THR A 323 18.06 13.16 7.13
CA THR A 323 18.14 14.13 6.03
C THR A 323 19.02 13.61 4.92
N GLU A 324 18.50 13.58 3.71
CA GLU A 324 19.24 13.16 2.52
C GLU A 324 19.05 14.15 1.37
N LEU A 325 20.10 14.36 0.60
CA LEU A 325 20.07 15.02 -0.69
C LEU A 325 19.94 13.97 -1.78
N TYR A 326 19.24 14.30 -2.84
CA TYR A 326 19.10 13.42 -3.99
C TYR A 326 19.16 14.17 -5.31
N ALA A 327 19.56 13.46 -6.37
CA ALA A 327 19.40 13.90 -7.74
C ALA A 327 19.17 12.67 -8.63
N ASP A 328 18.44 12.86 -9.72
CA ASP A 328 18.21 11.85 -10.73
C ASP A 328 18.15 12.42 -12.14
N ILE A 329 18.43 11.55 -13.10
CA ILE A 329 18.08 11.71 -14.51
C ILE A 329 17.26 10.52 -14.95
N ASP A 330 16.16 10.78 -15.65
CA ASP A 330 15.31 9.74 -16.21
C ASP A 330 14.99 9.98 -17.67
N TYR A 331 14.78 8.89 -18.39
CA TYR A 331 14.35 8.88 -19.77
C TYR A 331 13.15 7.97 -19.91
N THR A 332 12.06 8.51 -20.42
CA THR A 332 10.82 7.79 -20.67
C THR A 332 10.56 7.71 -22.19
N HIS A 333 10.20 6.52 -22.67
CA HIS A 333 9.83 6.29 -24.06
C HIS A 333 8.46 5.61 -24.12
N PHE A 334 7.55 6.20 -24.89
CA PHE A 334 6.20 5.69 -25.10
C PHE A 334 6.07 5.13 -26.51
N THR A 335 5.38 3.99 -26.66
CA THR A 335 5.07 3.38 -27.94
C THR A 335 3.61 2.93 -28.05
N GLY A 336 3.14 2.73 -29.27
CA GLY A 336 1.78 2.25 -29.52
C GLY A 336 0.71 3.17 -28.94
N GLY A 337 -0.30 2.59 -28.36
CA GLY A 337 -1.43 3.33 -27.79
C GLY A 337 -1.10 4.27 -26.64
N TYR A 338 0.06 4.14 -26.00
CA TYR A 338 0.50 5.12 -24.99
C TYR A 338 0.78 6.50 -25.58
N VAL A 339 1.31 6.58 -26.84
CA VAL A 339 1.65 7.88 -27.44
C VAL A 339 0.41 8.74 -27.66
N THR A 340 -0.71 8.12 -28.05
CA THR A 340 -1.96 8.83 -28.39
C THR A 340 -2.96 8.91 -27.26
N ASN A 341 -2.74 8.18 -26.15
CA ASN A 341 -3.66 8.17 -25.02
C ASN A 341 -3.38 9.33 -24.06
N ALA A 342 -4.21 10.36 -24.10
CA ALA A 342 -4.06 11.56 -23.27
C ALA A 342 -4.11 11.32 -21.76
N THR A 343 -4.67 10.21 -21.29
CA THR A 343 -4.68 9.84 -19.88
C THR A 343 -3.34 9.24 -19.43
N LEU A 344 -2.74 8.39 -20.28
CA LEU A 344 -1.47 7.71 -19.98
C LEU A 344 -0.25 8.56 -20.35
N ASN A 345 -0.39 9.41 -21.35
CA ASN A 345 0.65 10.34 -21.84
C ASN A 345 0.02 11.70 -22.15
N PRO A 346 -0.19 12.56 -21.16
CA PRO A 346 -0.84 13.86 -21.35
C PRO A 346 -0.09 14.81 -22.29
N SER A 347 1.22 14.62 -22.45
CA SER A 347 2.06 15.42 -23.33
C SER A 347 1.87 15.08 -24.82
N GLY A 348 1.57 13.82 -25.14
CA GLY A 348 1.48 13.31 -26.50
C GLY A 348 2.83 13.10 -27.19
N HIS A 349 3.95 13.34 -26.50
CA HIS A 349 5.29 13.08 -27.01
C HIS A 349 5.71 11.64 -26.75
N ASP A 350 6.40 11.03 -27.69
CA ASP A 350 6.89 9.67 -27.57
C ASP A 350 8.11 9.55 -26.63
N LYS A 351 8.75 10.66 -26.30
CA LYS A 351 9.95 10.72 -25.47
C LYS A 351 9.89 11.86 -24.46
N GLN A 352 10.39 11.59 -23.27
CA GLN A 352 10.54 12.58 -22.22
C GLN A 352 11.89 12.37 -21.51
N THR A 353 12.52 13.46 -21.12
CA THR A 353 13.73 13.43 -20.28
C THR A 353 13.49 14.30 -19.06
N GLY A 354 13.66 13.72 -17.89
CA GLY A 354 13.55 14.38 -16.61
C GLY A 354 14.89 14.54 -15.93
N ILE A 355 15.05 15.63 -15.20
CA ILE A 355 16.16 15.84 -14.24
C ILE A 355 15.53 16.37 -12.99
N SER A 356 15.86 15.74 -11.85
CA SER A 356 15.36 16.16 -10.55
C SER A 356 16.50 16.29 -9.54
N PHE A 357 16.32 17.17 -8.57
CA PHE A 357 17.18 17.27 -7.42
C PHE A 357 16.41 17.86 -6.24
N GLY A 358 16.82 17.51 -5.04
CA GLY A 358 16.13 17.99 -3.85
C GLY A 358 16.71 17.46 -2.56
N MET A 359 15.96 17.72 -1.51
CA MET A 359 16.24 17.27 -0.16
C MET A 359 14.98 16.61 0.44
N ASN A 360 15.18 15.48 1.06
CA ASN A 360 14.16 14.81 1.85
C ASN A 360 14.55 14.81 3.34
N HIS A 361 13.60 15.13 4.20
CA HIS A 361 13.79 15.13 5.66
C HIS A 361 12.69 14.30 6.32
N PHE A 362 13.10 13.39 7.21
CA PHE A 362 12.22 12.61 8.07
C PHE A 362 12.23 13.17 9.49
N PHE A 363 11.08 13.18 10.14
CA PHE A 363 10.94 13.58 11.55
C PHE A 363 10.02 12.62 12.33
#